data_81a939519f2c470a0808c5cf874fc9b7
#
_entry.id   81a939519f2c470a0808c5cf874fc9b7
#
_cell.length_a   1.000
_cell.length_b   1.000
_cell.length_c   1.000
_cell.angle_alpha   90.00
_cell.angle_beta   90.00
_cell.angle_gamma   90.00
#
_symmetry.space_group_name_H-M   'P 1'
#
loop_
_entity.id
_entity.type
_entity.pdbx_description
1 polymer ?
#
loop_
_entity_poly.entity_id
_entity_poly.type
_entity_poly.pdbx_seq_one_letter_code
_entity_poly.pdbx_strand_id
1 'polypeptide(L)'
;MSDQIKTYTLEEAAKLANEYFEGDVLAPDVFMKYALRNEAGQLLEADPDQMHRRLAREFARIESKYPNPMGEDEIYGLLKGFDLVVPQGSPMSGIGNPHQLQSLSNCFVVDQPHDSYAGILFTDQEQVQIMKRRGGVGFDISTIRPKGQPTSNAARTTDGIGVFMERFSNTCREVAQGGRRGALMLTIDCRHPEIEAFIDIKRDLKKVTGANISIRFTDEFMQAVESGSDFTLRWPVESSVAEAHITKVVNAKQVWDKFVDAAWASAEPGALFWDTVVNQGVVDCYRDV
;
A
#
# COMPACT_ATOMS: atom_id res chain seq x y z
N MET A 1 28.38 -28.04 21.40
CA MET A 1 27.06 -28.67 21.27
C MET A 1 26.24 -27.73 20.43
N SER A 2 25.79 -28.11 19.23
CA SER A 2 24.87 -27.28 18.47
C SER A 2 23.54 -27.31 19.20
N ASP A 3 23.16 -26.18 19.80
CA ASP A 3 21.80 -26.02 20.31
C ASP A 3 20.85 -26.32 19.15
N GLN A 4 20.15 -27.47 19.23
CA GLN A 4 19.11 -27.77 18.26
C GLN A 4 18.03 -26.69 18.40
N ILE A 5 17.93 -25.83 17.40
CA ILE A 5 16.89 -24.80 17.34
C ILE A 5 15.54 -25.54 17.40
N LYS A 6 14.74 -25.27 18.42
CA LYS A 6 13.43 -25.88 18.61
C LYS A 6 12.51 -25.53 17.43
N THR A 7 11.89 -26.52 16.84
CA THR A 7 10.86 -26.33 15.83
C THR A 7 9.50 -26.80 16.38
N TYR A 8 8.43 -26.23 15.86
CA TYR A 8 7.06 -26.55 16.26
C TYR A 8 6.28 -27.10 15.07
N THR A 9 5.42 -28.07 15.33
CA THR A 9 4.38 -28.46 14.37
C THR A 9 3.30 -27.36 14.32
N LEU A 10 2.47 -27.38 13.28
CA LEU A 10 1.34 -26.45 13.18
C LEU A 10 0.36 -26.61 14.34
N GLU A 11 0.15 -27.88 14.79
CA GLU A 11 -0.76 -28.18 15.90
C GLU A 11 -0.22 -27.64 17.24
N GLU A 12 1.06 -27.87 17.54
CA GLU A 12 1.71 -27.35 18.75
C GLU A 12 1.68 -25.81 18.78
N ALA A 13 2.02 -25.18 17.66
CA ALA A 13 2.01 -23.72 17.58
C ALA A 13 0.59 -23.14 17.67
N ALA A 14 -0.39 -23.75 17.02
CA ALA A 14 -1.78 -23.34 17.13
C ALA A 14 -2.30 -23.44 18.57
N LYS A 15 -1.94 -24.51 19.29
CA LYS A 15 -2.30 -24.67 20.70
C LYS A 15 -1.73 -23.55 21.57
N LEU A 16 -0.41 -23.30 21.48
CA LEU A 16 0.26 -22.26 22.26
C LEU A 16 -0.24 -20.85 21.93
N ALA A 17 -0.48 -20.56 20.64
CA ALA A 17 -1.06 -19.29 20.25
C ALA A 17 -2.49 -19.10 20.79
N ASN A 18 -3.33 -20.13 20.75
CA ASN A 18 -4.68 -20.09 21.33
C ASN A 18 -4.66 -19.89 22.85
N GLU A 19 -3.74 -20.54 23.54
CA GLU A 19 -3.53 -20.34 24.99
C GLU A 19 -3.10 -18.90 25.30
N TYR A 20 -2.21 -18.30 24.48
CA TYR A 20 -1.77 -16.92 24.65
C TYR A 20 -2.90 -15.89 24.46
N PHE A 21 -3.75 -16.09 23.46
CA PHE A 21 -4.83 -15.15 23.11
C PHE A 21 -6.16 -15.43 23.85
N GLU A 22 -6.17 -16.32 24.84
CA GLU A 22 -7.27 -16.56 25.77
C GLU A 22 -8.65 -16.74 25.11
N GLY A 23 -8.70 -17.40 23.95
CA GLY A 23 -9.96 -17.71 23.26
C GLY A 23 -10.37 -16.71 22.17
N ASP A 24 -9.54 -15.74 21.81
CA ASP A 24 -9.72 -15.03 20.55
C ASP A 24 -9.56 -16.00 19.38
N VAL A 25 -10.56 -16.04 18.49
CA VAL A 25 -10.59 -17.00 17.38
C VAL A 25 -9.80 -16.55 16.15
N LEU A 26 -9.45 -15.26 16.05
CA LEU A 26 -8.80 -14.66 14.89
C LEU A 26 -7.31 -14.37 15.12
N ALA A 27 -6.96 -13.91 16.31
CA ALA A 27 -5.61 -13.47 16.63
C ALA A 27 -4.55 -14.57 16.48
N PRO A 28 -4.78 -15.84 16.88
CA PRO A 28 -3.85 -16.95 16.65
C PRO A 28 -3.54 -17.16 15.16
N ASP A 29 -4.56 -17.17 14.32
CA ASP A 29 -4.42 -17.34 12.87
C ASP A 29 -3.64 -16.20 12.22
N VAL A 30 -3.84 -14.97 12.70
CA VAL A 30 -3.09 -13.81 12.24
C VAL A 30 -1.64 -13.89 12.68
N PHE A 31 -1.37 -14.22 13.96
CA PHE A 31 -0.01 -14.38 14.50
C PHE A 31 0.80 -15.41 13.70
N MET A 32 0.19 -16.57 13.38
CA MET A 32 0.86 -17.65 12.63
C MET A 32 1.40 -17.21 11.26
N LYS A 33 0.89 -16.10 10.69
CA LYS A 33 1.39 -15.52 9.43
C LYS A 33 2.67 -14.69 9.62
N TYR A 34 2.97 -14.28 10.86
CA TYR A 34 4.14 -13.48 11.24
C TYR A 34 5.18 -14.25 12.03
N ALA A 35 4.82 -15.41 12.57
CA ALA A 35 5.73 -16.30 13.31
C ALA A 35 6.95 -16.67 12.46
N LEU A 36 8.13 -16.66 13.10
CA LEU A 36 9.40 -16.96 12.46
C LEU A 36 9.40 -18.41 11.92
N ARG A 37 9.89 -18.56 10.69
CA ARG A 37 10.10 -19.84 10.04
C ARG A 37 11.52 -19.98 9.52
N ASN A 38 12.06 -21.18 9.54
CA ASN A 38 13.33 -21.46 8.88
C ASN A 38 13.14 -21.61 7.36
N GLU A 39 14.25 -21.86 6.63
CA GLU A 39 14.26 -22.03 5.17
C GLU A 39 13.43 -23.23 4.70
N ALA A 40 13.26 -24.25 5.54
CA ALA A 40 12.40 -25.41 5.29
C ALA A 40 10.91 -25.13 5.57
N GLY A 41 10.55 -23.92 6.01
CA GLY A 41 9.18 -23.53 6.34
C GLY A 41 8.69 -23.99 7.72
N GLN A 42 9.56 -24.60 8.55
CA GLN A 42 9.21 -25.04 9.89
C GLN A 42 9.12 -23.84 10.85
N LEU A 43 8.14 -23.84 11.73
CA LEU A 43 7.93 -22.81 12.73
C LEU A 43 9.04 -22.84 13.80
N LEU A 44 9.60 -21.69 14.08
CA LEU A 44 10.58 -21.46 15.16
C LEU A 44 9.97 -20.69 16.34
N GLU A 45 8.78 -20.15 16.16
CA GLU A 45 7.97 -19.45 17.15
C GLU A 45 6.56 -20.02 17.15
N ALA A 46 5.96 -20.13 18.33
CA ALA A 46 4.64 -20.69 18.54
C ALA A 46 3.67 -19.75 19.29
N ASP A 47 4.19 -18.67 19.87
CA ASP A 47 3.41 -17.66 20.57
C ASP A 47 4.01 -16.26 20.38
N PRO A 48 3.23 -15.18 20.61
CA PRO A 48 3.72 -13.81 20.49
C PRO A 48 4.84 -13.46 21.46
N ASP A 49 4.95 -14.12 22.59
CA ASP A 49 6.01 -13.83 23.57
C ASP A 49 7.40 -14.15 23.00
N GLN A 50 7.51 -15.27 22.30
CA GLN A 50 8.75 -15.67 21.61
C GLN A 50 9.11 -14.67 20.50
N MET A 51 8.12 -14.17 19.76
CA MET A 51 8.31 -13.11 18.77
C MET A 51 8.81 -11.83 19.43
N HIS A 52 8.16 -11.37 20.51
CA HIS A 52 8.58 -10.19 21.25
C HIS A 52 10.01 -10.31 21.80
N ARG A 53 10.40 -11.48 22.26
CA ARG A 53 11.78 -11.75 22.72
C ARG A 53 12.79 -11.67 21.58
N ARG A 54 12.46 -12.19 20.40
CA ARG A 54 13.31 -12.03 19.20
C ARG A 54 13.49 -10.57 18.81
N LEU A 55 12.39 -9.82 18.76
CA LEU A 55 12.43 -8.39 18.46
C LEU A 55 13.27 -7.62 19.47
N ALA A 56 13.04 -7.85 20.77
CA ALA A 56 13.76 -7.19 21.85
C ALA A 56 15.27 -7.46 21.78
N ARG A 57 15.67 -8.70 21.52
CA ARG A 57 17.07 -9.09 21.36
C ARG A 57 17.75 -8.36 20.21
N GLU A 58 17.07 -8.27 19.06
CA GLU A 58 17.63 -7.59 17.90
C GLU A 58 17.70 -6.08 18.09
N PHE A 59 16.71 -5.46 18.72
CA PHE A 59 16.77 -4.06 19.09
C PHE A 59 17.89 -3.79 20.09
N ALA A 60 18.04 -4.60 21.14
CA ALA A 60 19.12 -4.45 22.11
C ALA A 60 20.51 -4.57 21.46
N ARG A 61 20.65 -5.45 20.46
CA ARG A 61 21.88 -5.55 19.66
C ARG A 61 22.18 -4.25 18.89
N ILE A 62 21.17 -3.56 18.40
CA ILE A 62 21.34 -2.27 17.72
C ILE A 62 21.58 -1.16 18.76
N GLU A 63 20.81 -1.12 19.83
CA GLU A 63 20.93 -0.16 20.94
C GLU A 63 22.35 -0.13 21.53
N SER A 64 23.01 -1.29 21.64
CA SER A 64 24.37 -1.38 22.16
C SER A 64 25.42 -0.53 21.44
N LYS A 65 25.07 0.05 20.28
CA LYS A 65 25.93 0.95 19.48
C LYS A 65 25.78 2.42 19.91
N TYR A 66 24.81 2.74 20.73
CA TYR A 66 24.48 4.11 21.14
C TYR A 66 24.78 4.35 22.64
N PRO A 67 24.96 5.61 23.02
CA PRO A 67 25.09 5.95 24.45
C PRO A 67 23.80 5.62 25.24
N ASN A 68 23.96 5.04 26.43
CA ASN A 68 22.85 4.66 27.30
C ASN A 68 21.84 3.70 26.64
N PRO A 69 22.28 2.53 26.15
CA PRO A 69 21.43 1.61 25.43
C PRO A 69 20.36 1.00 26.34
N MET A 70 19.17 0.82 25.80
CA MET A 70 18.13 0.00 26.44
C MET A 70 18.53 -1.47 26.40
N GLY A 71 18.27 -2.18 27.50
CA GLY A 71 18.51 -3.62 27.60
C GLY A 71 17.39 -4.46 26.96
N GLU A 72 17.68 -5.74 26.70
CA GLU A 72 16.69 -6.67 26.08
C GLU A 72 15.40 -6.76 26.91
N ASP A 73 15.50 -6.86 28.24
CA ASP A 73 14.32 -6.99 29.11
C ASP A 73 13.49 -5.70 29.17
N GLU A 74 14.12 -4.54 29.07
CA GLU A 74 13.44 -3.25 29.02
C GLU A 74 12.64 -3.12 27.72
N ILE A 75 13.27 -3.41 26.58
CA ILE A 75 12.63 -3.39 25.27
C ILE A 75 11.51 -4.45 25.18
N TYR A 76 11.76 -5.65 25.73
CA TYR A 76 10.72 -6.68 25.80
C TYR A 76 9.51 -6.20 26.61
N GLY A 77 9.73 -5.50 27.72
CA GLY A 77 8.66 -4.91 28.53
C GLY A 77 7.78 -3.94 27.75
N LEU A 78 8.33 -3.23 26.75
CA LEU A 78 7.56 -2.35 25.89
C LEU A 78 6.69 -3.11 24.87
N LEU A 79 7.15 -4.29 24.42
CA LEU A 79 6.49 -5.09 23.39
C LEU A 79 5.49 -6.11 23.95
N LYS A 80 5.75 -6.60 25.18
CA LYS A 80 5.00 -7.67 25.82
C LYS A 80 3.49 -7.37 25.83
N GLY A 81 2.67 -8.36 25.48
CA GLY A 81 1.22 -8.25 25.52
C GLY A 81 0.61 -7.33 24.44
N PHE A 82 1.44 -6.71 23.59
CA PHE A 82 1.02 -5.64 22.67
C PHE A 82 0.46 -4.40 23.40
N ASP A 83 0.90 -4.15 24.63
CA ASP A 83 0.32 -3.08 25.45
C ASP A 83 0.82 -1.68 25.08
N LEU A 84 2.14 -1.48 24.99
CA LEU A 84 2.73 -0.17 24.77
C LEU A 84 3.21 0.05 23.35
N VAL A 85 3.83 -0.96 22.74
CA VAL A 85 4.33 -0.90 21.37
C VAL A 85 3.81 -2.09 20.57
N VAL A 86 3.05 -1.81 19.54
CA VAL A 86 2.53 -2.81 18.59
C VAL A 86 3.23 -2.62 17.24
N PRO A 87 4.22 -3.46 16.90
CA PRO A 87 4.88 -3.36 15.60
C PRO A 87 3.93 -3.73 14.46
N GLN A 88 4.18 -3.17 13.28
CA GLN A 88 3.48 -3.60 12.07
C GLN A 88 4.00 -4.96 11.58
N GLY A 89 3.28 -5.57 10.62
CA GLY A 89 3.53 -6.94 10.18
C GLY A 89 4.93 -7.21 9.61
N SER A 90 5.53 -6.26 8.87
CA SER A 90 6.89 -6.44 8.34
C SER A 90 7.96 -6.38 9.43
N PRO A 91 7.95 -5.42 10.38
CA PRO A 91 8.77 -5.51 11.57
C PRO A 91 8.57 -6.82 12.36
N MET A 92 7.32 -7.20 12.64
CA MET A 92 7.05 -8.43 13.40
C MET A 92 7.68 -9.68 12.78
N SER A 93 7.59 -9.82 11.46
CA SER A 93 8.14 -11.00 10.76
C SER A 93 9.62 -10.87 10.40
N GLY A 94 10.14 -9.64 10.27
CA GLY A 94 11.46 -9.39 9.68
C GLY A 94 12.58 -9.08 10.66
N ILE A 95 12.29 -8.37 11.75
CA ILE A 95 13.34 -8.00 12.71
C ILE A 95 13.89 -9.26 13.38
N GLY A 96 15.22 -9.43 13.30
CA GLY A 96 15.89 -10.61 13.84
C GLY A 96 15.62 -11.91 13.07
N ASN A 97 15.12 -11.84 11.84
CA ASN A 97 14.89 -13.00 10.97
C ASN A 97 16.09 -13.20 10.02
N PRO A 98 16.93 -14.21 10.24
CA PRO A 98 18.06 -14.50 9.35
C PRO A 98 17.69 -15.39 8.15
N HIS A 99 16.47 -15.93 8.10
CA HIS A 99 16.06 -16.95 7.13
C HIS A 99 15.38 -16.38 5.89
N GLN A 100 14.97 -15.13 5.91
CA GLN A 100 14.22 -14.52 4.81
C GLN A 100 14.64 -13.07 4.57
N LEU A 101 14.99 -12.76 3.33
CA LEU A 101 15.21 -11.38 2.90
C LEU A 101 13.86 -10.70 2.68
N GLN A 102 13.53 -9.74 3.53
CA GLN A 102 12.30 -8.96 3.45
C GLN A 102 12.50 -7.50 3.85
N SER A 103 11.54 -6.65 3.49
CA SER A 103 11.48 -5.27 3.97
C SER A 103 11.06 -5.22 5.43
N LEU A 104 11.55 -4.21 6.15
CA LEU A 104 11.08 -3.85 7.48
C LEU A 104 10.03 -2.72 7.43
N SER A 105 9.75 -2.15 6.25
CA SER A 105 8.62 -1.25 6.01
C SER A 105 7.46 -1.99 5.36
N ASN A 106 6.24 -1.66 5.76
CA ASN A 106 5.04 -2.27 5.19
C ASN A 106 4.59 -1.60 3.89
N CYS A 107 4.79 -0.28 3.75
CA CYS A 107 4.25 0.50 2.64
C CYS A 107 5.32 1.41 2.04
N PHE A 108 5.27 1.53 0.72
CA PHE A 108 6.17 2.35 -0.08
C PHE A 108 5.37 3.16 -1.09
N VAL A 109 5.72 4.43 -1.23
CA VAL A 109 5.31 5.26 -2.35
C VAL A 109 6.43 5.20 -3.38
N VAL A 110 6.09 4.87 -4.62
CA VAL A 110 7.02 4.90 -5.76
C VAL A 110 6.60 6.00 -6.73
N ASP A 111 7.52 6.38 -7.61
CA ASP A 111 7.25 7.41 -8.59
C ASP A 111 6.11 7.02 -9.53
N GLN A 112 5.35 8.03 -9.95
CA GLN A 112 4.30 7.87 -10.95
C GLN A 112 4.91 7.39 -12.29
N PRO A 113 4.22 6.52 -13.04
CA PRO A 113 4.72 6.01 -14.31
C PRO A 113 4.85 7.14 -15.33
N HIS A 114 5.95 7.17 -16.08
CA HIS A 114 6.01 7.97 -17.28
C HIS A 114 4.96 7.51 -18.29
N ASP A 115 4.39 8.46 -19.05
CA ASP A 115 3.38 8.21 -20.07
C ASP A 115 3.97 7.52 -21.32
N SER A 116 4.43 6.31 -21.12
CA SER A 116 4.96 5.42 -22.14
C SER A 116 4.93 3.98 -21.67
N TYR A 117 4.94 3.00 -22.59
CA TYR A 117 5.07 1.59 -22.18
C TYR A 117 6.33 1.33 -21.37
N ALA A 118 7.45 1.97 -21.71
CA ALA A 118 8.68 1.81 -20.93
C ALA A 118 8.51 2.30 -19.49
N GLY A 119 7.91 3.48 -19.28
CA GLY A 119 7.66 4.03 -17.96
C GLY A 119 6.66 3.19 -17.16
N ILE A 120 5.55 2.79 -17.78
CA ILE A 120 4.52 1.94 -17.14
C ILE A 120 5.12 0.59 -16.71
N LEU A 121 5.93 -0.04 -17.58
CA LEU A 121 6.59 -1.31 -17.26
C LEU A 121 7.68 -1.16 -16.20
N PHE A 122 8.37 -0.02 -16.17
CA PHE A 122 9.35 0.29 -15.13
C PHE A 122 8.68 0.38 -13.75
N THR A 123 7.60 1.13 -13.61
CA THR A 123 6.83 1.21 -12.35
C THR A 123 6.26 -0.15 -11.94
N ASP A 124 5.78 -0.94 -12.92
CA ASP A 124 5.31 -2.31 -12.67
C ASP A 124 6.44 -3.21 -12.13
N GLN A 125 7.65 -3.08 -12.66
CA GLN A 125 8.83 -3.77 -12.15
C GLN A 125 9.19 -3.34 -10.72
N GLU A 126 9.18 -2.05 -10.41
CA GLU A 126 9.42 -1.55 -9.04
C GLU A 126 8.39 -2.13 -8.06
N GLN A 127 7.11 -2.13 -8.45
CA GLN A 127 6.04 -2.77 -7.69
C GLN A 127 6.39 -4.23 -7.35
N VAL A 128 6.80 -5.03 -8.33
CA VAL A 128 7.20 -6.43 -8.11
C VAL A 128 8.39 -6.55 -7.15
N GLN A 129 9.43 -5.71 -7.34
CA GLN A 129 10.63 -5.77 -6.50
C GLN A 129 10.36 -5.48 -5.03
N ILE A 130 9.41 -4.60 -4.73
CA ILE A 130 9.00 -4.25 -3.38
C ILE A 130 8.07 -5.34 -2.83
N MET A 131 7.05 -5.72 -3.60
CA MET A 131 6.03 -6.68 -3.16
C MET A 131 6.60 -8.05 -2.84
N LYS A 132 7.55 -8.57 -3.63
CA LYS A 132 8.21 -9.85 -3.35
C LYS A 132 9.01 -9.87 -2.04
N ARG A 133 9.26 -8.67 -1.46
CA ARG A 133 9.88 -8.49 -0.14
C ARG A 133 8.88 -8.09 0.95
N ARG A 134 7.59 -8.37 0.73
CA ARG A 134 6.48 -8.12 1.67
C ARG A 134 6.13 -6.63 1.85
N GLY A 135 6.60 -5.72 0.99
CA GLY A 135 6.19 -4.32 0.96
C GLY A 135 4.87 -4.13 0.19
N GLY A 136 3.97 -3.31 0.67
CA GLY A 136 2.86 -2.74 -0.10
C GLY A 136 3.35 -1.54 -0.91
N VAL A 137 2.69 -1.25 -2.03
CA VAL A 137 3.10 -0.18 -2.96
C VAL A 137 1.93 0.73 -3.25
N GLY A 138 2.18 2.03 -3.35
CA GLY A 138 1.23 3.02 -3.83
C GLY A 138 1.88 3.99 -4.81
N PHE A 139 1.15 4.39 -5.85
CA PHE A 139 1.57 5.41 -6.80
C PHE A 139 0.39 6.06 -7.50
N ASP A 140 0.65 7.25 -8.04
CA ASP A 140 -0.31 8.02 -8.82
C ASP A 140 -0.21 7.66 -10.29
N ILE A 141 -1.36 7.60 -10.99
CA ILE A 141 -1.43 7.27 -12.40
C ILE A 141 -1.91 8.43 -13.28
N SER A 142 -1.98 9.65 -12.74
CA SER A 142 -2.50 10.84 -13.44
C SER A 142 -1.64 11.27 -14.63
N THR A 143 -0.39 10.84 -14.69
CA THR A 143 0.50 11.07 -15.84
C THR A 143 0.10 10.30 -17.08
N ILE A 144 -0.59 9.17 -16.94
CA ILE A 144 -1.00 8.33 -18.07
C ILE A 144 -2.05 9.07 -18.88
N ARG A 145 -1.81 9.23 -20.19
CA ARG A 145 -2.73 9.93 -21.10
C ARG A 145 -4.10 9.25 -21.16
N PRO A 146 -5.18 10.03 -21.26
CA PRO A 146 -6.53 9.49 -21.31
C PRO A 146 -6.83 8.74 -22.62
N LYS A 147 -7.86 7.90 -22.57
CA LYS A 147 -8.32 7.08 -23.67
C LYS A 147 -8.53 7.88 -24.96
N GLY A 148 -8.16 7.27 -26.08
CA GLY A 148 -8.33 7.84 -27.41
C GLY A 148 -7.21 8.80 -27.84
N GLN A 149 -6.25 9.09 -26.94
CA GLN A 149 -5.17 9.99 -27.29
C GLN A 149 -4.13 9.34 -28.21
N PRO A 150 -3.50 10.16 -29.09
CA PRO A 150 -2.54 9.66 -30.05
C PRO A 150 -1.35 8.98 -29.41
N THR A 151 -0.90 7.88 -29.99
CA THR A 151 0.34 7.19 -29.64
C THR A 151 1.17 6.95 -30.89
N SER A 152 2.47 6.70 -30.70
CA SER A 152 3.39 6.35 -31.80
C SER A 152 3.38 4.86 -32.15
N ASN A 153 2.60 4.04 -31.44
CA ASN A 153 2.49 2.61 -31.72
C ASN A 153 1.59 2.31 -32.92
N ALA A 154 1.51 1.05 -33.34
CA ALA A 154 0.70 0.62 -34.49
C ALA A 154 -0.80 0.90 -34.33
N ALA A 155 -1.32 0.91 -33.11
CA ALA A 155 -2.72 1.24 -32.80
C ALA A 155 -3.03 2.73 -32.98
N ARG A 156 -2.01 3.60 -32.94
CA ARG A 156 -2.10 5.06 -33.00
C ARG A 156 -2.98 5.72 -31.93
N THR A 157 -3.43 4.95 -30.95
CA THR A 157 -4.29 5.41 -29.86
C THR A 157 -4.06 4.56 -28.61
N THR A 158 -4.49 5.06 -27.45
CA THR A 158 -4.47 4.34 -26.17
C THR A 158 -5.88 4.01 -25.70
N ASP A 159 -6.00 2.90 -24.93
CA ASP A 159 -7.25 2.54 -24.25
C ASP A 159 -7.41 3.24 -22.87
N GLY A 160 -6.48 4.11 -22.51
CA GLY A 160 -6.53 4.95 -21.30
C GLY A 160 -6.10 4.22 -20.03
N ILE A 161 -6.47 4.82 -18.87
CA ILE A 161 -6.00 4.37 -17.56
C ILE A 161 -6.50 2.98 -17.17
N GLY A 162 -7.72 2.60 -17.60
CA GLY A 162 -8.38 1.38 -17.14
C GLY A 162 -7.58 0.10 -17.41
N VAL A 163 -6.97 -0.02 -18.60
CA VAL A 163 -6.15 -1.20 -18.96
C VAL A 163 -4.86 -1.28 -18.15
N PHE A 164 -4.28 -0.14 -17.80
CA PHE A 164 -3.06 -0.11 -17.00
C PHE A 164 -3.36 -0.36 -15.51
N MET A 165 -4.52 0.09 -15.01
CA MET A 165 -5.00 -0.28 -13.68
C MET A 165 -5.18 -1.80 -13.55
N GLU A 166 -5.76 -2.45 -14.56
CA GLU A 166 -5.88 -3.92 -14.61
C GLU A 166 -4.50 -4.59 -14.63
N ARG A 167 -3.55 -4.06 -15.40
CA ARG A 167 -2.18 -4.57 -15.42
C ARG A 167 -1.55 -4.54 -14.04
N PHE A 168 -1.49 -3.39 -13.38
CA PHE A 168 -0.90 -3.24 -12.06
C PHE A 168 -1.62 -4.10 -11.00
N SER A 169 -2.95 -4.19 -11.11
CA SER A 169 -3.77 -5.06 -10.27
C SER A 169 -3.45 -6.54 -10.47
N ASN A 170 -3.24 -6.99 -11.71
CA ASN A 170 -2.86 -8.37 -12.03
C ASN A 170 -1.48 -8.70 -11.45
N THR A 171 -0.51 -7.83 -11.65
CA THR A 171 0.84 -7.96 -11.07
C THR A 171 0.79 -8.09 -9.55
N CYS A 172 -0.02 -7.28 -8.87
CA CYS A 172 -0.20 -7.38 -7.42
C CYS A 172 -0.75 -8.76 -6.98
N ARG A 173 -1.66 -9.35 -7.77
CA ARG A 173 -2.21 -10.69 -7.48
C ARG A 173 -1.24 -11.82 -7.79
N GLU A 174 -0.38 -11.63 -8.79
CA GLU A 174 0.62 -12.59 -9.23
C GLU A 174 1.73 -12.76 -8.21
N VAL A 175 2.19 -11.66 -7.59
CA VAL A 175 3.31 -11.69 -6.65
C VAL A 175 2.92 -12.38 -5.35
N ALA A 176 3.42 -13.61 -5.16
CA ALA A 176 3.22 -14.37 -3.92
C ALA A 176 4.05 -13.78 -2.77
N GLN A 177 3.41 -13.62 -1.61
CA GLN A 177 4.02 -13.08 -0.39
C GLN A 177 3.98 -14.06 0.80
N GLY A 178 4.17 -15.35 0.54
CA GLY A 178 4.18 -16.35 1.61
C GLY A 178 2.84 -16.49 2.34
N GLY A 179 1.74 -16.62 1.58
CA GLY A 179 0.37 -16.73 2.10
C GLY A 179 -0.34 -15.39 2.36
N ARG A 180 0.32 -14.27 2.11
CA ARG A 180 -0.25 -12.92 2.17
C ARG A 180 -0.44 -12.38 0.75
N ARG A 181 -1.55 -11.67 0.50
CA ARG A 181 -1.75 -10.94 -0.77
C ARG A 181 -0.86 -9.70 -0.80
N GLY A 182 -0.42 -9.30 -1.99
CA GLY A 182 0.17 -7.99 -2.24
C GLY A 182 -0.81 -6.88 -1.83
N ALA A 183 -0.29 -5.70 -1.51
CA ALA A 183 -1.08 -4.51 -1.25
C ALA A 183 -0.68 -3.44 -2.26
N LEU A 184 -1.66 -2.95 -3.02
CA LEU A 184 -1.48 -1.91 -4.03
C LEU A 184 -2.50 -0.80 -3.79
N MET A 185 -2.04 0.45 -3.84
CA MET A 185 -2.88 1.64 -3.90
C MET A 185 -2.61 2.37 -5.23
N LEU A 186 -3.66 2.60 -6.01
CA LEU A 186 -3.60 3.47 -7.19
C LEU A 186 -4.36 4.75 -6.91
N THR A 187 -3.74 5.89 -7.18
CA THR A 187 -4.40 7.19 -7.05
C THR A 187 -4.50 7.90 -8.39
N ILE A 188 -5.50 8.77 -8.51
CA ILE A 188 -5.66 9.68 -9.64
C ILE A 188 -6.03 11.07 -9.15
N ASP A 189 -5.55 12.09 -9.85
CA ASP A 189 -5.95 13.46 -9.61
C ASP A 189 -7.37 13.73 -10.12
N CYS A 190 -8.18 14.46 -9.35
CA CYS A 190 -9.56 14.80 -9.72
C CYS A 190 -9.68 15.60 -11.03
N ARG A 191 -8.59 16.23 -11.48
CA ARG A 191 -8.52 16.98 -12.75
C ARG A 191 -8.39 16.10 -13.98
N HIS A 192 -8.11 14.78 -13.82
CA HIS A 192 -7.87 13.89 -14.94
C HIS A 192 -9.15 13.66 -15.79
N PRO A 193 -9.09 13.69 -17.13
CA PRO A 193 -10.26 13.53 -18.00
C PRO A 193 -11.03 12.22 -17.84
N GLU A 194 -10.39 11.16 -17.36
CA GLU A 194 -11.01 9.84 -17.11
C GLU A 194 -11.44 9.64 -15.64
N ILE A 195 -11.59 10.72 -14.86
CA ILE A 195 -11.97 10.61 -13.43
C ILE A 195 -13.28 9.83 -13.23
N GLU A 196 -14.28 10.04 -14.09
CA GLU A 196 -15.55 9.33 -14.00
C GLU A 196 -15.40 7.84 -14.29
N ALA A 197 -14.55 7.46 -15.25
CA ALA A 197 -14.24 6.06 -15.55
C ALA A 197 -13.48 5.40 -14.41
N PHE A 198 -12.58 6.14 -13.73
CA PHE A 198 -11.88 5.68 -12.55
C PHE A 198 -12.85 5.43 -11.39
N ILE A 199 -13.81 6.32 -11.15
CA ILE A 199 -14.85 6.16 -10.13
C ILE A 199 -15.67 4.88 -10.38
N ASP A 200 -16.03 4.62 -11.63
CA ASP A 200 -16.92 3.51 -11.99
C ASP A 200 -16.22 2.15 -12.07
N ILE A 201 -14.89 2.11 -12.16
CA ILE A 201 -14.18 0.86 -12.49
C ILE A 201 -14.44 -0.26 -11.47
N LYS A 202 -14.61 0.08 -10.20
CA LYS A 202 -14.88 -0.85 -9.10
C LYS A 202 -16.36 -1.20 -8.94
N ARG A 203 -17.27 -0.59 -9.69
CA ARG A 203 -18.67 -1.04 -9.76
C ARG A 203 -18.78 -2.45 -10.37
N ASP A 204 -17.85 -2.79 -11.25
CA ASP A 204 -17.62 -4.19 -11.63
C ASP A 204 -16.63 -4.82 -10.63
N LEU A 205 -17.16 -5.58 -9.67
CA LEU A 205 -16.38 -6.22 -8.60
C LEU A 205 -15.34 -7.24 -9.10
N LYS A 206 -15.30 -7.52 -10.42
CA LYS A 206 -14.28 -8.38 -11.04
C LYS A 206 -13.08 -7.60 -11.57
N LYS A 207 -13.18 -6.27 -11.63
CA LYS A 207 -12.12 -5.40 -12.16
C LYS A 207 -11.23 -4.87 -11.03
N VAL A 208 -9.94 -4.73 -11.34
CA VAL A 208 -8.92 -4.12 -10.46
C VAL A 208 -8.95 -4.70 -9.04
N THR A 209 -9.17 -6.00 -8.92
CA THR A 209 -9.37 -6.69 -7.63
C THR A 209 -8.11 -6.77 -6.76
N GLY A 210 -6.94 -6.49 -7.32
CA GLY A 210 -5.65 -6.50 -6.61
C GLY A 210 -5.19 -5.13 -6.14
N ALA A 211 -5.99 -4.07 -6.36
CA ALA A 211 -5.62 -2.72 -5.94
C ALA A 211 -6.77 -2.03 -5.21
N ASN A 212 -6.45 -1.26 -4.20
CA ASN A 212 -7.33 -0.21 -3.69
C ASN A 212 -7.15 1.03 -4.56
N ILE A 213 -8.19 1.86 -4.67
CA ILE A 213 -8.15 3.07 -5.48
C ILE A 213 -8.60 4.29 -4.68
N SER A 214 -7.96 5.43 -4.92
CA SER A 214 -8.32 6.70 -4.26
C SER A 214 -8.17 7.88 -5.21
N ILE A 215 -8.95 8.93 -4.98
CA ILE A 215 -8.91 10.18 -5.76
C ILE A 215 -8.23 11.25 -4.92
N ARG A 216 -7.29 11.97 -5.53
CA ARG A 216 -6.68 13.17 -4.97
C ARG A 216 -7.57 14.37 -5.32
N PHE A 217 -8.34 14.84 -4.36
CA PHE A 217 -9.17 16.05 -4.50
C PHE A 217 -8.39 17.29 -4.12
N THR A 218 -8.46 18.33 -4.97
CA THR A 218 -7.88 19.63 -4.71
C THR A 218 -8.90 20.57 -4.07
N ASP A 219 -8.41 21.61 -3.38
CA ASP A 219 -9.27 22.67 -2.82
C ASP A 219 -10.07 23.37 -3.92
N GLU A 220 -9.46 23.59 -5.11
CA GLU A 220 -10.14 24.12 -6.30
C GLU A 220 -11.37 23.29 -6.69
N PHE A 221 -11.22 21.97 -6.72
CA PHE A 221 -12.35 21.08 -7.03
C PHE A 221 -13.42 21.12 -5.93
N MET A 222 -13.04 21.12 -4.65
CA MET A 222 -13.98 21.15 -3.53
C MET A 222 -14.76 22.45 -3.49
N GLN A 223 -14.14 23.60 -3.79
CA GLN A 223 -14.84 24.89 -3.94
C GLN A 223 -15.86 24.85 -5.07
N ALA A 224 -15.51 24.21 -6.20
CA ALA A 224 -16.46 24.00 -7.30
C ALA A 224 -17.64 23.09 -6.91
N VAL A 225 -17.39 22.07 -6.08
CA VAL A 225 -18.44 21.21 -5.52
C VAL A 225 -19.40 22.00 -4.63
N GLU A 226 -18.87 22.82 -3.71
CA GLU A 226 -19.68 23.64 -2.80
C GLU A 226 -20.53 24.67 -3.55
N SER A 227 -20.00 25.30 -4.58
CA SER A 227 -20.71 26.28 -5.40
C SER A 227 -21.63 25.66 -6.45
N GLY A 228 -21.52 24.35 -6.68
CA GLY A 228 -22.25 23.63 -7.74
C GLY A 228 -21.81 24.05 -9.17
N SER A 229 -20.62 24.61 -9.29
CA SER A 229 -20.10 25.15 -10.56
C SER A 229 -19.50 24.05 -11.46
N ASP A 230 -19.27 24.44 -12.71
CA ASP A 230 -18.51 23.63 -13.65
C ASP A 230 -17.02 23.63 -13.28
N PHE A 231 -16.38 22.51 -13.58
CA PHE A 231 -14.96 22.27 -13.37
C PHE A 231 -14.32 21.73 -14.63
N THR A 232 -13.12 22.23 -14.97
CA THR A 232 -12.42 21.80 -16.17
C THR A 232 -11.40 20.73 -15.86
N LEU A 233 -11.72 19.49 -16.23
CA LEU A 233 -10.77 18.38 -16.29
C LEU A 233 -9.72 18.68 -17.36
N ARG A 234 -8.47 18.23 -17.11
CA ARG A 234 -7.36 18.52 -18.04
C ARG A 234 -6.25 17.47 -17.98
N TRP A 235 -5.55 17.34 -19.08
CA TRP A 235 -4.33 16.54 -19.13
C TRP A 235 -3.26 17.22 -20.00
N PRO A 236 -1.99 17.30 -19.57
CA PRO A 236 -1.46 16.88 -18.25
C PRO A 236 -2.16 17.61 -17.10
N VAL A 237 -2.36 16.89 -15.98
CA VAL A 237 -3.15 17.44 -14.85
C VAL A 237 -2.50 18.64 -14.17
N GLU A 238 -1.18 18.73 -14.22
CA GLU A 238 -0.41 19.83 -13.64
C GLU A 238 -0.35 21.09 -14.53
N SER A 239 -0.81 21.00 -15.79
CA SER A 239 -0.85 22.15 -16.69
C SER A 239 -1.98 23.12 -16.32
N SER A 240 -1.86 24.38 -16.74
CA SER A 240 -3.02 25.28 -16.76
C SER A 240 -4.04 24.80 -17.78
N VAL A 241 -5.28 25.26 -17.67
CA VAL A 241 -6.35 24.92 -18.64
C VAL A 241 -5.97 25.35 -20.07
N ALA A 242 -5.24 26.47 -20.18
CA ALA A 242 -4.82 27.02 -21.49
C ALA A 242 -3.69 26.21 -22.15
N GLU A 243 -2.88 25.52 -21.34
CA GLU A 243 -1.72 24.74 -21.80
C GLU A 243 -2.04 23.23 -21.92
N ALA A 244 -3.19 22.81 -21.41
CA ALA A 244 -3.59 21.42 -21.45
C ALA A 244 -3.78 20.91 -22.87
N HIS A 245 -3.29 19.72 -23.15
CA HIS A 245 -3.49 19.05 -24.44
C HIS A 245 -4.95 18.63 -24.63
N ILE A 246 -5.64 18.36 -23.53
CA ILE A 246 -7.02 17.89 -23.48
C ILE A 246 -7.72 18.62 -22.33
N THR A 247 -8.94 19.07 -22.59
CA THR A 247 -9.85 19.58 -21.58
C THR A 247 -11.24 18.96 -21.75
N LYS A 248 -11.95 18.79 -20.64
CA LYS A 248 -13.35 18.36 -20.57
C LYS A 248 -14.05 19.10 -19.45
N VAL A 249 -15.12 19.82 -19.74
CA VAL A 249 -15.92 20.47 -18.72
C VAL A 249 -16.93 19.49 -18.13
N VAL A 250 -17.00 19.46 -16.80
CA VAL A 250 -17.97 18.65 -16.04
C VAL A 250 -18.56 19.51 -14.91
N ASN A 251 -19.73 19.13 -14.41
CA ASN A 251 -20.23 19.72 -13.19
C ASN A 251 -19.56 19.06 -11.98
N ALA A 252 -18.86 19.82 -11.14
CA ALA A 252 -18.09 19.30 -10.02
C ALA A 252 -18.96 18.53 -9.02
N LYS A 253 -20.16 19.07 -8.72
CA LYS A 253 -21.11 18.41 -7.78
C LYS A 253 -21.56 17.05 -8.29
N GLN A 254 -21.82 16.90 -9.59
CA GLN A 254 -22.22 15.62 -10.17
C GLN A 254 -21.11 14.59 -10.08
N VAL A 255 -19.85 14.99 -10.32
CA VAL A 255 -18.69 14.08 -10.16
C VAL A 255 -18.52 13.67 -8.69
N TRP A 256 -18.68 14.61 -7.77
CA TRP A 256 -18.62 14.33 -6.33
C TRP A 256 -19.74 13.37 -5.89
N ASP A 257 -20.99 13.61 -6.30
CA ASP A 257 -22.10 12.72 -5.96
C ASP A 257 -21.90 11.31 -6.50
N LYS A 258 -21.37 11.20 -7.73
CA LYS A 258 -21.01 9.93 -8.33
C LYS A 258 -19.92 9.19 -7.55
N PHE A 259 -18.92 9.93 -7.04
CA PHE A 259 -17.88 9.40 -6.15
C PHE A 259 -18.50 8.87 -4.85
N VAL A 260 -19.36 9.65 -4.20
CA VAL A 260 -20.03 9.25 -2.94
C VAL A 260 -20.88 8.00 -3.14
N ASP A 261 -21.65 7.93 -4.22
CA ASP A 261 -22.46 6.75 -4.57
C ASP A 261 -21.60 5.51 -4.80
N ALA A 262 -20.44 5.65 -5.47
CA ALA A 262 -19.53 4.53 -5.70
C ALA A 262 -18.90 4.06 -4.39
N ALA A 263 -18.42 4.98 -3.56
CA ALA A 263 -17.85 4.68 -2.26
C ALA A 263 -18.87 4.01 -1.32
N TRP A 264 -20.13 4.45 -1.34
CA TRP A 264 -21.19 3.81 -0.59
C TRP A 264 -21.47 2.38 -1.06
N ALA A 265 -21.46 2.15 -2.36
CA ALA A 265 -21.80 0.86 -2.95
C ALA A 265 -20.69 -0.20 -2.80
N SER A 266 -19.42 0.20 -2.83
CA SER A 266 -18.27 -0.74 -2.89
C SER A 266 -17.13 -0.43 -1.91
N ALA A 267 -17.29 0.58 -1.05
CA ALA A 267 -16.25 1.13 -0.16
C ALA A 267 -15.03 1.72 -0.91
N GLU A 268 -15.15 1.94 -2.21
CA GLU A 268 -14.11 2.53 -3.07
C GLU A 268 -14.75 3.40 -4.18
N PRO A 269 -14.06 4.46 -4.66
CA PRO A 269 -12.72 4.95 -4.29
C PRO A 269 -12.67 5.59 -2.90
N GLY A 270 -11.45 5.69 -2.33
CA GLY A 270 -11.18 6.55 -1.19
C GLY A 270 -10.97 8.01 -1.61
N ALA A 271 -10.99 8.94 -0.66
CA ALA A 271 -10.69 10.36 -0.84
C ALA A 271 -9.37 10.74 -0.19
N LEU A 272 -8.53 11.49 -0.91
CA LEU A 272 -7.35 12.15 -0.41
C LEU A 272 -7.51 13.66 -0.67
N PHE A 273 -7.63 14.46 0.38
CA PHE A 273 -7.66 15.92 0.27
C PHE A 273 -6.23 16.42 0.09
N TRP A 274 -5.81 16.51 -1.19
CA TRP A 274 -4.40 16.56 -1.56
C TRP A 274 -3.70 17.83 -1.09
N ASP A 275 -4.35 18.99 -1.21
CA ASP A 275 -3.76 20.25 -0.73
C ASP A 275 -3.57 20.22 0.80
N THR A 276 -4.47 19.57 1.55
CA THR A 276 -4.28 19.35 2.98
C THR A 276 -3.09 18.42 3.25
N VAL A 277 -2.94 17.33 2.48
CA VAL A 277 -1.79 16.40 2.62
C VAL A 277 -0.48 17.17 2.40
N VAL A 278 -0.40 17.96 1.34
CA VAL A 278 0.80 18.76 1.02
C VAL A 278 1.07 19.85 2.08
N ASN A 279 0.05 20.63 2.44
CA ASN A 279 0.21 21.77 3.32
C ASN A 279 0.40 21.40 4.81
N GLN A 280 -0.05 20.22 5.22
CA GLN A 280 0.04 19.72 6.61
C GLN A 280 1.03 18.55 6.77
N GLY A 281 1.74 18.17 5.72
CA GLY A 281 2.73 17.11 5.75
C GLY A 281 3.91 17.47 6.64
N VAL A 282 4.23 16.61 7.62
CA VAL A 282 5.37 16.84 8.55
C VAL A 282 6.72 16.42 7.97
N VAL A 283 6.71 15.71 6.85
CA VAL A 283 7.94 15.20 6.20
C VAL A 283 8.77 16.29 5.53
N ASP A 284 8.17 17.44 5.24
CA ASP A 284 8.80 18.60 4.61
C ASP A 284 9.93 19.21 5.46
N CYS A 285 10.01 18.86 6.74
CA CYS A 285 11.13 19.26 7.58
C CYS A 285 12.49 18.71 7.10
N TYR A 286 12.48 17.71 6.22
CA TYR A 286 13.69 17.09 5.67
C TYR A 286 13.96 17.49 4.21
N ARG A 287 12.93 17.74 3.42
CA ARG A 287 12.99 18.23 2.03
C ARG A 287 11.57 18.53 1.54
N ASP A 288 11.46 19.33 0.49
CA ASP A 288 10.19 19.50 -0.25
C ASP A 288 9.74 18.15 -0.85
N VAL A 289 8.50 17.81 -0.67
CA VAL A 289 7.90 16.53 -1.09
C VAL A 289 6.98 16.75 -2.29
#